data_6632b30eb7e029a03a16808e6e0c29b3
#
_entry.id   6632b30eb7e029a03a16808e6e0c29b3
#
_cell.length_a   1.000
_cell.length_b   1.000
_cell.length_c   1.000
_cell.angle_alpha   90.00
_cell.angle_beta   90.00
_cell.angle_gamma   90.00
#
_symmetry.space_group_name_H-M   'P 1'
#
loop_
_entity.id
_entity.type
_entity.pdbx_description
1 polymer ?
#
loop_
_entity_poly.entity_id
_entity_poly.type
_entity_poly.pdbx_seq_one_letter_code
_entity_poly.pdbx_strand_id
1 'polypeptide(L)'
;LADGVIGTMMEPVVLPGMKSEEEVAALKASKQGWACVGHKLDYAHRAWIQPGHWLTSDMQKANEDAAALYESWKKDVQVEEYRLEDAEVVLTAYGISARICKSAVELLRAQGVKAGLIRPITVHPFPYAAYDHIDYSKVKAVLDVEMSIPAQFVDDVAVAVKDRCLIETCLCSGGNIMS
;
A
#
# COMPACT_ATOMS: atom_id res chain seq x y z
N LEU A 1 0.79 13.57 12.67
CA LEU A 1 0.12 13.22 13.93
C LEU A 1 0.25 11.74 14.29
N ALA A 2 0.21 10.84 13.31
CA ALA A 2 0.42 9.42 13.55
C ALA A 2 1.88 9.06 13.85
N ASP A 3 2.84 9.89 13.51
CA ASP A 3 4.27 9.57 13.58
C ASP A 3 4.74 9.20 15.00
N GLY A 4 4.26 9.91 16.01
CA GLY A 4 4.59 9.59 17.41
C GLY A 4 4.05 8.24 17.86
N VAL A 5 2.89 7.85 17.37
CA VAL A 5 2.26 6.55 17.66
C VAL A 5 2.93 5.44 16.85
N ILE A 6 3.25 5.71 15.58
CA ILE A 6 4.00 4.80 14.73
C ILE A 6 5.33 4.41 15.39
N GLY A 7 6.05 5.38 15.97
CA GLY A 7 7.32 5.13 16.66
C GLY A 7 7.24 4.12 17.80
N THR A 8 6.10 4.05 18.50
CA THR A 8 5.87 3.08 19.60
C THR A 8 5.44 1.69 19.11
N MET A 9 5.01 1.59 17.86
CA MET A 9 4.42 0.38 17.28
C MET A 9 5.25 -0.21 16.12
N MET A 10 6.42 0.35 15.84
CA MET A 10 7.31 -0.15 14.78
C MET A 10 7.86 -1.54 15.11
N GLU A 11 7.85 -2.40 14.13
CA GLU A 11 8.58 -3.66 14.18
C GLU A 11 10.07 -3.40 13.88
N PRO A 12 10.98 -4.24 14.40
CA PRO A 12 12.38 -4.18 14.00
C PRO A 12 12.51 -4.30 12.48
N VAL A 13 13.25 -3.39 11.88
CA VAL A 13 13.48 -3.35 10.44
C VAL A 13 14.91 -3.80 10.16
N VAL A 14 15.05 -4.74 9.24
CA VAL A 14 16.37 -5.11 8.70
C VAL A 14 16.75 -4.05 7.67
N LEU A 15 17.74 -3.24 8.00
CA LEU A 15 18.24 -2.22 7.08
C LEU A 15 19.03 -2.89 5.95
N PRO A 16 18.90 -2.40 4.70
CA PRO A 16 19.77 -2.84 3.62
C PRO A 16 21.22 -2.47 3.91
N GLY A 17 22.15 -3.20 3.32
CA GLY A 17 23.57 -2.88 3.40
C GLY A 17 23.87 -1.44 2.92
N MET A 18 24.89 -0.83 3.50
CA MET A 18 25.34 0.49 3.05
C MET A 18 25.84 0.41 1.62
N LYS A 19 25.41 1.36 0.78
CA LYS A 19 25.94 1.50 -0.58
C LYS A 19 27.40 1.96 -0.54
N SER A 20 28.20 1.50 -1.50
CA SER A 20 29.57 2.00 -1.67
C SER A 20 29.59 3.47 -2.07
N GLU A 21 30.72 4.14 -1.88
CA GLU A 21 30.88 5.54 -2.29
C GLU A 21 30.70 5.71 -3.80
N GLU A 22 31.13 4.72 -4.60
CA GLU A 22 30.99 4.70 -6.04
C GLU A 22 29.52 4.58 -6.46
N GLU A 23 28.74 3.71 -5.82
CA GLU A 23 27.29 3.58 -6.05
C GLU A 23 26.55 4.88 -5.68
N VAL A 24 26.93 5.51 -4.59
CA VAL A 24 26.35 6.80 -4.18
C VAL A 24 26.69 7.89 -5.18
N ALA A 25 27.93 7.94 -5.67
CA ALA A 25 28.36 8.91 -6.67
C ALA A 25 27.61 8.70 -8.00
N ALA A 26 27.43 7.45 -8.44
CA ALA A 26 26.67 7.12 -9.66
C ALA A 26 25.19 7.53 -9.53
N LEU A 27 24.56 7.28 -8.38
CA LEU A 27 23.19 7.72 -8.09
C LEU A 27 23.05 9.25 -8.08
N LYS A 28 24.01 9.97 -7.52
CA LYS A 28 24.03 11.45 -7.56
C LYS A 28 24.15 11.95 -9.00
N ALA A 29 25.07 11.38 -9.78
CA ALA A 29 25.28 11.75 -11.18
C ALA A 29 24.02 11.51 -12.02
N SER A 30 23.32 10.39 -11.84
CA SER A 30 22.10 10.07 -12.57
C SER A 30 20.94 11.07 -12.29
N LYS A 31 20.95 11.75 -11.17
CA LYS A 31 19.92 12.71 -10.76
C LYS A 31 20.30 14.18 -11.05
N GLN A 32 21.49 14.45 -11.46
CA GLN A 32 22.02 15.80 -11.59
C GLN A 32 21.20 16.70 -12.52
N GLY A 33 20.61 16.14 -13.58
CA GLY A 33 19.86 16.91 -14.58
C GLY A 33 18.48 17.41 -14.11
N TRP A 34 17.94 16.87 -12.99
CA TRP A 34 16.57 17.18 -12.57
C TRP A 34 16.35 17.22 -11.05
N ALA A 35 17.40 17.05 -10.25
CA ALA A 35 17.28 17.14 -8.81
C ALA A 35 17.02 18.59 -8.36
N CYS A 36 16.15 18.79 -7.38
CA CYS A 36 15.81 20.08 -6.80
C CYS A 36 16.88 20.58 -5.82
N VAL A 37 18.12 20.74 -6.30
CA VAL A 37 19.29 21.13 -5.48
C VAL A 37 19.78 22.57 -5.73
N GLY A 38 18.99 23.36 -6.48
CA GLY A 38 19.41 24.68 -6.95
C GLY A 38 20.47 24.58 -8.05
N HIS A 39 20.28 25.24 -9.14
CA HIS A 39 21.13 25.06 -10.32
C HIS A 39 22.15 26.18 -10.53
N LYS A 40 22.19 27.22 -9.72
CA LYS A 40 23.16 28.31 -9.80
C LYS A 40 23.38 28.90 -11.22
N LEU A 41 22.42 28.73 -12.10
CA LEU A 41 22.45 29.16 -13.51
C LEU A 41 23.46 28.43 -14.40
N ASP A 42 24.02 27.33 -13.96
CA ASP A 42 25.04 26.54 -14.66
C ASP A 42 24.48 25.36 -15.48
N TYR A 43 23.17 25.18 -15.52
CA TYR A 43 22.53 24.19 -16.38
C TYR A 43 22.26 24.75 -17.79
N ALA A 44 22.67 23.99 -18.79
CA ALA A 44 22.40 24.33 -20.18
C ALA A 44 20.92 24.26 -20.53
N HIS A 45 20.13 23.47 -19.80
CA HIS A 45 18.69 23.32 -19.98
C HIS A 45 18.02 22.93 -18.66
N ARG A 46 16.73 23.22 -18.57
CA ARG A 46 15.92 22.81 -17.41
C ARG A 46 15.38 21.41 -17.64
N ALA A 47 15.35 20.60 -16.57
CA ALA A 47 14.51 19.43 -16.55
C ALA A 47 13.04 19.87 -16.56
N TRP A 48 12.27 19.37 -17.50
CA TRP A 48 10.89 19.73 -17.69
C TRP A 48 10.00 18.52 -17.53
N ILE A 49 9.12 18.56 -16.54
CA ILE A 49 8.08 17.54 -16.33
C ILE A 49 6.75 18.18 -16.69
N GLN A 50 6.17 17.75 -17.80
CA GLN A 50 4.93 18.31 -18.31
C GLN A 50 3.86 17.21 -18.39
N PRO A 51 2.77 17.33 -17.61
CA PRO A 51 1.69 16.33 -17.63
C PRO A 51 0.77 16.45 -18.86
N GLY A 52 0.81 17.57 -19.59
CA GLY A 52 -0.03 17.82 -20.75
C GLY A 52 0.76 17.88 -22.04
N HIS A 53 0.19 17.36 -23.11
CA HIS A 53 0.73 17.41 -24.45
C HIS A 53 -0.21 18.20 -25.38
N TRP A 54 0.36 18.97 -26.31
CA TRP A 54 -0.42 19.78 -27.25
C TRP A 54 -1.08 18.94 -28.34
N LEU A 55 -0.42 17.86 -28.77
CA LEU A 55 -0.96 16.96 -29.78
C LEU A 55 -1.63 15.77 -29.12
N THR A 56 -2.79 15.39 -29.63
CA THR A 56 -3.57 14.25 -29.10
C THR A 56 -2.83 12.93 -29.23
N SER A 57 -2.05 12.76 -30.32
CA SER A 57 -1.18 11.59 -30.51
C SER A 57 -0.11 11.44 -29.43
N ASP A 58 0.50 12.56 -29.03
CA ASP A 58 1.53 12.55 -27.99
C ASP A 58 0.93 12.26 -26.62
N MET A 59 -0.27 12.77 -26.33
CA MET A 59 -1.01 12.48 -25.11
C MET A 59 -1.40 10.99 -25.07
N GLN A 60 -1.90 10.44 -26.17
CA GLN A 60 -2.22 9.01 -26.25
C GLN A 60 -0.98 8.17 -25.98
N LYS A 61 0.13 8.46 -26.66
CA LYS A 61 1.38 7.74 -26.44
C LYS A 61 1.87 7.83 -25.00
N ALA A 62 1.83 9.00 -24.38
CA ALA A 62 2.21 9.16 -22.99
C ALA A 62 1.34 8.31 -22.04
N ASN A 63 0.04 8.18 -22.32
CA ASN A 63 -0.85 7.31 -21.55
C ASN A 63 -0.54 5.82 -21.77
N GLU A 64 -0.21 5.43 -23.01
CA GLU A 64 0.20 4.05 -23.33
C GLU A 64 1.51 3.69 -22.59
N ASP A 65 2.49 4.59 -22.62
CA ASP A 65 3.77 4.42 -21.92
C ASP A 65 3.56 4.34 -20.39
N ALA A 66 2.69 5.17 -19.84
CA ALA A 66 2.32 5.12 -18.41
C ALA A 66 1.60 3.81 -18.05
N ALA A 67 0.68 3.36 -18.89
CA ALA A 67 -0.02 2.09 -18.67
C ALA A 67 0.97 0.90 -18.69
N ALA A 68 1.90 0.89 -19.62
CA ALA A 68 2.95 -0.13 -19.67
C ALA A 68 3.85 -0.11 -18.42
N LEU A 69 4.17 1.09 -17.92
CA LEU A 69 4.92 1.26 -16.67
C LEU A 69 4.14 0.69 -15.48
N TYR A 70 2.85 1.01 -15.34
CA TYR A 70 2.00 0.49 -14.25
C TYR A 70 1.87 -1.03 -14.29
N GLU A 71 1.74 -1.61 -15.49
CA GLU A 71 1.76 -3.07 -15.65
C GLU A 71 3.08 -3.68 -15.15
N SER A 72 4.20 -3.00 -15.39
CA SER A 72 5.52 -3.49 -14.96
C SER A 72 5.68 -3.53 -13.43
N TRP A 73 4.91 -2.74 -12.69
CA TRP A 73 4.94 -2.70 -11.21
C TRP A 73 4.21 -3.87 -10.56
N LYS A 74 3.36 -4.59 -11.28
CA LYS A 74 2.60 -5.73 -10.72
C LYS A 74 3.49 -6.80 -10.09
N LYS A 75 4.74 -6.94 -10.57
CA LYS A 75 5.76 -7.83 -9.97
C LYS A 75 6.25 -7.38 -8.59
N ASP A 76 6.05 -6.12 -8.23
CA ASP A 76 6.56 -5.52 -6.99
C ASP A 76 5.49 -5.52 -5.89
N VAL A 77 4.33 -6.15 -6.13
CA VAL A 77 3.26 -6.30 -5.14
C VAL A 77 3.77 -7.06 -3.92
N GLN A 78 3.54 -6.47 -2.75
CA GLN A 78 3.85 -7.07 -1.47
C GLN A 78 2.60 -7.10 -0.59
N VAL A 79 2.36 -8.24 0.05
CA VAL A 79 1.22 -8.47 0.93
C VAL A 79 1.61 -9.43 2.03
N GLU A 80 1.06 -9.24 3.20
CA GLU A 80 1.13 -10.21 4.30
C GLU A 80 -0.26 -10.84 4.49
N GLU A 81 -0.30 -12.16 4.45
CA GLU A 81 -1.45 -12.98 4.78
C GLU A 81 -1.21 -13.60 6.16
N TYR A 82 -2.14 -13.41 7.08
CA TYR A 82 -1.98 -13.85 8.44
C TYR A 82 -3.21 -14.63 8.91
N ARG A 83 -3.01 -15.91 9.25
CA ARG A 83 -4.06 -16.79 9.79
C ARG A 83 -5.30 -16.92 8.89
N LEU A 84 -5.14 -17.03 7.57
CA LEU A 84 -6.27 -17.13 6.62
C LEU A 84 -6.82 -18.55 6.49
N GLU A 85 -6.08 -19.59 6.81
CA GLU A 85 -6.33 -20.99 6.45
C GLU A 85 -7.68 -21.52 6.95
N ASP A 86 -8.12 -21.04 8.11
CA ASP A 86 -9.38 -21.46 8.75
C ASP A 86 -10.28 -20.25 9.09
N ALA A 87 -10.01 -19.08 8.51
CA ALA A 87 -10.71 -17.86 8.85
C ALA A 87 -12.21 -17.92 8.49
N GLU A 88 -13.06 -17.41 9.38
CA GLU A 88 -14.48 -17.16 9.18
C GLU A 88 -14.79 -15.66 9.04
N VAL A 89 -13.86 -14.82 9.49
CA VAL A 89 -13.85 -13.35 9.29
C VAL A 89 -12.44 -12.95 8.91
N VAL A 90 -12.31 -12.13 7.87
CA VAL A 90 -11.01 -11.61 7.42
C VAL A 90 -10.99 -10.11 7.64
N LEU A 91 -10.04 -9.64 8.43
CA LEU A 91 -9.73 -8.21 8.52
C LEU A 91 -8.85 -7.83 7.33
N THR A 92 -9.05 -6.64 6.81
CA THR A 92 -8.15 -6.05 5.83
C THR A 92 -7.74 -4.66 6.28
N ALA A 93 -6.44 -4.39 6.27
CA ALA A 93 -5.89 -3.14 6.78
C ALA A 93 -4.46 -2.92 6.29
N TYR A 94 -4.01 -1.69 6.26
CA TYR A 94 -2.62 -1.36 5.94
C TYR A 94 -2.01 -0.45 7.04
N GLY A 95 -0.69 -0.29 6.99
CA GLY A 95 0.03 0.59 7.90
C GLY A 95 -0.21 0.24 9.37
N ILE A 96 -0.48 1.28 10.16
CA ILE A 96 -0.70 1.15 11.61
C ILE A 96 -1.97 0.36 11.95
N SER A 97 -3.04 0.51 11.16
CA SER A 97 -4.27 -0.25 11.34
C SER A 97 -4.03 -1.75 11.24
N ALA A 98 -3.23 -2.19 10.26
CA ALA A 98 -2.87 -3.60 10.12
C ALA A 98 -2.10 -4.14 11.34
N ARG A 99 -1.27 -3.30 11.94
CA ARG A 99 -0.54 -3.66 13.15
C ARG A 99 -1.47 -3.95 14.31
N ILE A 100 -2.46 -3.08 14.50
CA ILE A 100 -3.50 -3.24 15.53
C ILE A 100 -4.36 -4.48 15.22
N CYS A 101 -4.76 -4.65 13.95
CA CYS A 101 -5.54 -5.80 13.49
C CYS A 101 -4.85 -7.13 13.78
N LYS A 102 -3.51 -7.18 13.70
CA LYS A 102 -2.76 -8.39 14.03
C LYS A 102 -2.97 -8.82 15.48
N SER A 103 -2.92 -7.87 16.41
CA SER A 103 -3.24 -8.12 17.82
C SER A 103 -4.72 -8.46 18.02
N ALA A 104 -5.62 -7.78 17.31
CA ALA A 104 -7.05 -8.06 17.37
C ALA A 104 -7.37 -9.49 16.87
N VAL A 105 -6.71 -9.98 15.83
CA VAL A 105 -6.85 -11.36 15.34
C VAL A 105 -6.50 -12.37 16.46
N GLU A 106 -5.40 -12.16 17.18
CA GLU A 106 -5.03 -13.07 18.28
C GLU A 106 -6.06 -13.03 19.41
N LEU A 107 -6.56 -11.85 19.78
CA LEU A 107 -7.60 -11.70 20.81
C LEU A 107 -8.91 -12.35 20.40
N LEU A 108 -9.34 -12.20 19.15
CA LEU A 108 -10.53 -12.84 18.61
C LEU A 108 -10.40 -14.36 18.59
N ARG A 109 -9.25 -14.86 18.20
CA ARG A 109 -8.96 -16.30 18.19
C ARG A 109 -8.94 -16.89 19.60
N ALA A 110 -8.42 -16.15 20.60
CA ALA A 110 -8.48 -16.57 21.99
C ALA A 110 -9.93 -16.67 22.52
N GLN A 111 -10.87 -15.94 21.91
CA GLN A 111 -12.29 -15.99 22.20
C GLN A 111 -13.06 -17.00 21.33
N GLY A 112 -12.36 -17.78 20.50
CA GLY A 112 -12.95 -18.80 19.63
C GLY A 112 -13.44 -18.29 18.28
N VAL A 113 -13.21 -17.02 17.92
CA VAL A 113 -13.53 -16.47 16.60
C VAL A 113 -12.35 -16.69 15.67
N LYS A 114 -12.58 -17.40 14.57
CA LYS A 114 -11.55 -17.67 13.57
C LYS A 114 -11.35 -16.44 12.67
N ALA A 115 -10.58 -15.49 13.15
CA ALA A 115 -10.22 -14.30 12.41
C ALA A 115 -8.89 -14.49 11.66
N GLY A 116 -8.77 -13.85 10.49
CA GLY A 116 -7.53 -13.72 9.72
C GLY A 116 -7.30 -12.28 9.32
N LEU A 117 -6.14 -11.98 8.71
CA LEU A 117 -5.80 -10.64 8.24
C LEU A 117 -5.12 -10.72 6.86
N ILE A 118 -5.56 -9.85 5.96
CA ILE A 118 -4.81 -9.48 4.75
C ILE A 118 -4.28 -8.06 4.97
N ARG A 119 -2.95 -7.93 4.90
CA ARG A 119 -2.26 -6.65 5.03
C ARG A 119 -1.57 -6.31 3.71
N PRO A 120 -2.13 -5.45 2.88
CA PRO A 120 -1.38 -4.83 1.80
C PRO A 120 -0.16 -4.07 2.34
N ILE A 121 1.03 -4.38 1.82
CA ILE A 121 2.26 -3.63 2.07
C ILE A 121 2.43 -2.62 0.94
N THR A 122 2.18 -3.04 -0.31
CA THR A 122 1.97 -2.13 -1.43
C THR A 122 0.49 -1.84 -1.59
N VAL A 123 0.14 -0.55 -1.66
CA VAL A 123 -1.25 -0.10 -1.89
C VAL A 123 -1.50 0.09 -3.39
N HIS A 124 -0.44 0.39 -4.13
CA HIS A 124 -0.44 0.42 -5.58
C HIS A 124 0.89 -0.14 -6.12
N PRO A 125 0.85 -1.19 -6.96
CA PRO A 125 -0.32 -1.96 -7.36
C PRO A 125 -0.99 -2.68 -6.18
N PHE A 126 -2.32 -2.75 -6.20
CA PHE A 126 -3.08 -3.41 -5.16
C PHE A 126 -2.97 -4.94 -5.25
N PRO A 127 -2.85 -5.67 -4.13
CA PRO A 127 -2.64 -7.12 -4.11
C PRO A 127 -3.95 -7.90 -4.31
N TYR A 128 -4.65 -7.71 -5.43
CA TYR A 128 -5.92 -8.37 -5.72
C TYR A 128 -5.87 -9.89 -5.57
N ALA A 129 -4.75 -10.50 -5.97
CA ALA A 129 -4.58 -11.96 -5.92
C ALA A 129 -4.64 -12.53 -4.50
N ALA A 130 -4.24 -11.77 -3.48
CA ALA A 130 -4.29 -12.23 -2.10
C ALA A 130 -5.73 -12.47 -1.62
N TYR A 131 -6.69 -11.73 -2.16
CA TYR A 131 -8.11 -11.92 -1.84
C TYR A 131 -8.72 -13.14 -2.53
N ASP A 132 -8.07 -13.69 -3.55
CA ASP A 132 -8.50 -14.95 -4.17
C ASP A 132 -8.04 -16.18 -3.35
N HIS A 133 -7.15 -16.01 -2.36
CA HIS A 133 -6.76 -17.06 -1.41
C HIS A 133 -7.76 -17.24 -0.27
N ILE A 134 -8.73 -16.33 -0.12
CA ILE A 134 -9.79 -16.43 0.88
C ILE A 134 -10.73 -17.61 0.53
N ASP A 135 -10.97 -18.49 1.50
CA ASP A 135 -12.00 -19.53 1.38
C ASP A 135 -13.39 -18.93 1.63
N TYR A 136 -13.99 -18.37 0.59
CA TYR A 136 -15.32 -17.76 0.65
C TYR A 136 -16.45 -18.73 0.99
N SER A 137 -16.19 -20.03 1.03
CA SER A 137 -17.18 -20.99 1.56
C SER A 137 -17.30 -20.94 3.08
N LYS A 138 -16.28 -20.42 3.77
CA LYS A 138 -16.20 -20.28 5.23
C LYS A 138 -16.28 -18.82 5.69
N VAL A 139 -15.66 -17.92 4.94
CA VAL A 139 -15.61 -16.50 5.31
C VAL A 139 -16.96 -15.85 5.13
N LYS A 140 -17.51 -15.31 6.22
CA LYS A 140 -18.81 -14.66 6.29
C LYS A 140 -18.72 -13.18 5.96
N ALA A 141 -17.60 -12.53 6.32
CA ALA A 141 -17.38 -11.11 6.09
C ALA A 141 -15.90 -10.78 5.98
N VAL A 142 -15.63 -9.74 5.20
CA VAL A 142 -14.37 -9.00 5.21
C VAL A 142 -14.61 -7.68 5.94
N LEU A 143 -13.79 -7.37 6.93
CA LEU A 143 -13.84 -6.12 7.69
C LEU A 143 -12.68 -5.22 7.26
N ASP A 144 -13.00 -4.15 6.57
CA ASP A 144 -12.04 -3.09 6.25
C ASP A 144 -11.80 -2.21 7.47
N VAL A 145 -10.53 -2.06 7.86
CA VAL A 145 -10.12 -1.32 9.06
C VAL A 145 -9.18 -0.20 8.67
N GLU A 146 -9.68 1.04 8.68
CA GLU A 146 -8.89 2.19 8.24
C GLU A 146 -9.03 3.42 9.13
N MET A 147 -7.99 4.26 9.10
CA MET A 147 -7.95 5.52 9.85
C MET A 147 -8.40 6.71 9.01
N SER A 148 -9.48 6.54 8.26
CA SER A 148 -10.13 7.57 7.46
C SER A 148 -11.65 7.52 7.60
N ILE A 149 -12.29 8.69 7.53
CA ILE A 149 -13.74 8.84 7.48
C ILE A 149 -14.05 9.91 6.44
N PRO A 150 -14.80 9.59 5.37
CA PRO A 150 -15.33 8.26 5.03
C PRO A 150 -14.23 7.25 4.66
N ALA A 151 -14.61 5.98 4.60
CA ALA A 151 -13.75 4.92 4.12
C ALA A 151 -13.29 5.20 2.68
N GLN A 152 -12.05 4.83 2.36
CA GLN A 152 -11.45 5.01 1.03
C GLN A 152 -10.84 3.69 0.51
N PHE A 153 -10.20 2.96 1.38
CA PHE A 153 -9.57 1.68 1.05
C PHE A 153 -10.60 0.60 0.71
N VAL A 154 -11.80 0.70 1.27
CA VAL A 154 -12.93 -0.22 1.03
C VAL A 154 -13.28 -0.37 -0.45
N ASP A 155 -13.06 0.66 -1.28
CA ASP A 155 -13.34 0.59 -2.72
C ASP A 155 -12.44 -0.44 -3.43
N ASP A 156 -11.14 -0.44 -3.11
CA ASP A 156 -10.18 -1.44 -3.63
C ASP A 156 -10.50 -2.84 -3.09
N VAL A 157 -10.88 -2.93 -1.81
CA VAL A 157 -11.31 -4.19 -1.18
C VAL A 157 -12.55 -4.75 -1.87
N ALA A 158 -13.53 -3.90 -2.19
CA ALA A 158 -14.76 -4.33 -2.89
C ALA A 158 -14.42 -4.88 -4.28
N VAL A 159 -13.53 -4.23 -5.02
CA VAL A 159 -13.05 -4.74 -6.31
C VAL A 159 -12.35 -6.08 -6.17
N ALA A 160 -11.58 -6.28 -5.09
CA ALA A 160 -10.86 -7.53 -4.83
C ALA A 160 -11.79 -8.67 -4.39
N VAL A 161 -12.77 -8.37 -3.54
CA VAL A 161 -13.73 -9.36 -2.99
C VAL A 161 -14.76 -9.79 -4.03
N LYS A 162 -15.12 -8.92 -5.00
CA LYS A 162 -16.03 -9.24 -6.12
C LYS A 162 -17.40 -9.80 -5.65
N ASP A 163 -18.00 -9.15 -4.66
CA ASP A 163 -19.29 -9.53 -4.07
C ASP A 163 -19.38 -10.97 -3.53
N ARG A 164 -18.24 -11.62 -3.26
CA ARG A 164 -18.19 -13.01 -2.75
C ARG A 164 -18.60 -13.16 -1.29
N CYS A 165 -18.55 -12.09 -0.50
CA CYS A 165 -19.02 -12.03 0.88
C CYS A 165 -19.37 -10.59 1.28
N LEU A 166 -19.95 -10.44 2.48
CA LEU A 166 -20.23 -9.12 3.07
C LEU A 166 -18.93 -8.36 3.32
N ILE A 167 -18.95 -7.06 3.04
CA ILE A 167 -17.88 -6.13 3.41
C ILE A 167 -18.45 -5.14 4.42
N GLU A 168 -17.78 -4.98 5.55
CA GLU A 168 -18.08 -4.00 6.58
C GLU A 168 -16.85 -3.13 6.84
N THR A 169 -17.06 -1.99 7.47
CA THR A 169 -15.97 -1.06 7.78
C THR A 169 -15.87 -0.78 9.28
N CYS A 170 -14.63 -0.65 9.76
CA CYS A 170 -14.32 -0.16 11.11
C CYS A 170 -13.40 1.05 10.97
N LEU A 171 -13.95 2.23 11.23
CA LEU A 171 -13.31 3.49 10.88
C LEU A 171 -12.92 4.30 12.13
N CYS A 172 -11.77 4.95 12.06
CA CYS A 172 -11.30 5.90 13.05
C CYS A 172 -10.64 7.09 12.34
N SER A 173 -10.74 8.29 12.86
CA SER A 173 -10.09 9.45 12.24
C SER A 173 -9.86 10.59 13.24
N GLY A 174 -9.37 11.73 12.75
CA GLY A 174 -9.22 12.95 13.53
C GLY A 174 -8.08 12.91 14.56
N GLY A 175 -7.09 12.04 14.34
CA GLY A 175 -5.98 11.86 15.30
C GLY A 175 -6.28 10.89 16.44
N ASN A 176 -7.48 10.30 16.47
CA ASN A 176 -7.78 9.21 17.37
C ASN A 176 -7.01 7.95 16.96
N ILE A 177 -6.64 7.17 17.95
CA ILE A 177 -5.91 5.92 17.75
C ILE A 177 -6.90 4.78 17.92
N MET A 178 -6.91 3.88 16.94
CA MET A 178 -7.62 2.61 17.07
C MET A 178 -6.99 1.78 18.18
N SER A 179 -7.79 1.17 19.05
CA SER A 179 -7.32 0.34 20.17
C SER A 179 -8.15 -0.93 20.29
#